data_48edb2e2cb0ab75d8a6936faf923d85f
#
_entry.id   48edb2e2cb0ab75d8a6936faf923d85f
#
_cell.length_a   1.000
_cell.length_b   1.000
_cell.length_c   1.000
_cell.angle_alpha   90.00
_cell.angle_beta   90.00
_cell.angle_gamma   90.00
#
_symmetry.space_group_name_H-M   'P 1'
#
loop_
_entity.id
_entity.type
_entity.pdbx_description
1 polymer ?
#
loop_
_entity_poly.entity_id
_entity_poly.type
_entity_poly.pdbx_seq_one_letter_code
_entity_poly.pdbx_strand_id
1 'polypeptide(L)'
;MRSKFIYTGIHVSNLERAISFYQKSLGMKLLFKTKIKETGGRVAWLITAGSKQVLELNWYPKRYRHGGRSGLDHLAFEVEDASAAYARLTKRRKGAIAPFKEGKWILAYIKDPDGNWIELGSRAKRRRTR
;
A
#
# COMPACT_ATOMS: atom_id res chain seq x y z
N MET A 1 -5.83 -10.55 28.69
CA MET A 1 -6.26 -11.03 27.35
C MET A 1 -5.07 -11.08 26.41
N ARG A 2 -4.93 -12.15 25.66
CA ARG A 2 -3.96 -12.20 24.57
C ARG A 2 -4.69 -11.82 23.28
N SER A 3 -4.10 -10.93 22.49
CA SER A 3 -4.63 -10.56 21.18
C SER A 3 -3.55 -10.77 20.12
N LYS A 4 -3.99 -10.99 18.88
CA LYS A 4 -3.11 -11.14 17.74
C LYS A 4 -3.59 -10.19 16.63
N PHE A 5 -2.76 -9.23 16.26
CA PHE A 5 -3.05 -8.35 15.14
C PHE A 5 -2.90 -9.16 13.84
N ILE A 6 -3.90 -9.17 12.98
CA ILE A 6 -3.93 -10.07 11.83
C ILE A 6 -3.88 -9.38 10.47
N TYR A 7 -4.49 -8.23 10.29
CA TYR A 7 -4.41 -7.51 9.02
C TYR A 7 -4.76 -6.03 9.18
N THR A 8 -4.44 -5.26 8.14
CA THR A 8 -4.85 -3.85 8.01
C THR A 8 -5.83 -3.73 6.86
N GLY A 9 -7.00 -3.13 7.13
CA GLY A 9 -8.00 -2.87 6.10
C GLY A 9 -8.02 -1.41 5.71
N ILE A 10 -8.12 -1.14 4.41
CA ILE A 10 -8.30 0.22 3.88
C ILE A 10 -9.52 0.27 2.98
N HIS A 11 -10.15 1.43 2.93
CA HIS A 11 -11.29 1.68 2.07
C HIS A 11 -10.82 2.13 0.69
N VAL A 12 -11.39 1.56 -0.37
CA VAL A 12 -11.07 1.92 -1.74
C VAL A 12 -12.35 2.26 -2.51
N SER A 13 -12.24 3.16 -3.48
CA SER A 13 -13.40 3.59 -4.27
C SER A 13 -13.67 2.68 -5.47
N ASN A 14 -12.68 1.95 -5.93
CA ASN A 14 -12.79 1.00 -7.05
C ASN A 14 -11.89 -0.19 -6.75
N LEU A 15 -12.49 -1.33 -6.42
CA LEU A 15 -11.74 -2.51 -5.97
C LEU A 15 -10.78 -3.05 -7.04
N GLU A 16 -11.26 -3.18 -8.28
CA GLU A 16 -10.44 -3.75 -9.37
C GLU A 16 -9.24 -2.84 -9.70
N ARG A 17 -9.46 -1.53 -9.68
CA ARG A 17 -8.38 -0.56 -9.89
C ARG A 17 -7.35 -0.63 -8.77
N ALA A 18 -7.79 -0.73 -7.52
CA ALA A 18 -6.91 -0.86 -6.37
C ALA A 18 -6.11 -2.17 -6.42
N ILE A 19 -6.77 -3.31 -6.69
CA ILE A 19 -6.09 -4.60 -6.84
C ILE A 19 -5.01 -4.50 -7.91
N SER A 20 -5.35 -3.96 -9.07
CA SER A 20 -4.40 -3.80 -10.18
C SER A 20 -3.17 -2.98 -9.77
N PHE A 21 -3.38 -1.88 -9.04
CA PHE A 21 -2.29 -1.06 -8.54
C PHE A 21 -1.36 -1.84 -7.61
N TYR A 22 -1.92 -2.47 -6.58
CA TYR A 22 -1.10 -3.19 -5.59
C TYR A 22 -0.39 -4.40 -6.19
N GLN A 23 -1.00 -5.07 -7.16
CA GLN A 23 -0.34 -6.17 -7.88
C GLN A 23 0.76 -5.68 -8.81
N LYS A 24 0.45 -4.74 -9.68
CA LYS A 24 1.37 -4.30 -10.75
C LYS A 24 2.44 -3.36 -10.26
N SER A 25 2.10 -2.44 -9.38
CA SER A 25 3.04 -1.42 -8.90
C SER A 25 3.86 -1.88 -7.70
N LEU A 26 3.28 -2.66 -6.79
CA LEU A 26 3.94 -3.07 -5.56
C LEU A 26 4.20 -4.57 -5.47
N GLY A 27 3.89 -5.34 -6.51
CA GLY A 27 4.20 -6.75 -6.58
C GLY A 27 3.42 -7.62 -5.60
N MET A 28 2.28 -7.15 -5.11
CA MET A 28 1.47 -7.94 -4.19
C MET A 28 0.77 -9.09 -4.90
N LYS A 29 0.55 -10.17 -4.17
CA LYS A 29 -0.21 -11.33 -4.64
C LYS A 29 -1.61 -11.28 -4.08
N LEU A 30 -2.61 -11.43 -4.94
CA LEU A 30 -3.99 -11.54 -4.52
C LEU A 30 -4.23 -12.92 -3.92
N LEU A 31 -4.68 -12.96 -2.66
CA LEU A 31 -5.01 -14.21 -1.98
C LEU A 31 -6.44 -14.65 -2.30
N PHE A 32 -7.40 -13.72 -2.22
CA PHE A 32 -8.79 -13.97 -2.59
C PHE A 32 -9.57 -12.67 -2.74
N LYS A 33 -10.73 -12.77 -3.39
CA LYS A 33 -11.78 -11.75 -3.41
C LYS A 33 -13.09 -12.38 -2.95
N THR A 34 -13.92 -11.61 -2.25
CA THR A 34 -15.23 -12.08 -1.83
C THR A 34 -16.23 -10.93 -1.75
N LYS A 35 -17.51 -11.28 -1.73
CA LYS A 35 -18.61 -10.34 -1.56
C LYS A 35 -19.25 -10.54 -0.18
N ILE A 36 -19.57 -9.46 0.48
CA ILE A 36 -20.27 -9.49 1.77
C ILE A 36 -21.76 -9.30 1.50
N LYS A 37 -22.56 -10.36 1.73
CA LYS A 37 -24.01 -10.35 1.44
C LYS A 37 -24.75 -9.25 2.18
N GLU A 38 -24.43 -9.04 3.44
CA GLU A 38 -25.14 -8.13 4.35
C GLU A 38 -25.04 -6.68 3.90
N THR A 39 -23.94 -6.28 3.31
CA THR A 39 -23.69 -4.88 2.92
C THR A 39 -23.63 -4.71 1.41
N GLY A 40 -23.42 -5.78 0.64
CA GLY A 40 -23.04 -5.69 -0.77
C GLY A 40 -21.60 -5.27 -0.96
N GLY A 41 -20.82 -5.17 0.13
CA GLY A 41 -19.40 -4.84 0.07
C GLY A 41 -18.59 -5.90 -0.64
N ARG A 42 -17.44 -5.51 -1.13
CA ARG A 42 -16.48 -6.41 -1.80
C ARG A 42 -15.11 -6.22 -1.16
N VAL A 43 -14.45 -7.34 -0.93
CA VAL A 43 -13.19 -7.39 -0.19
C VAL A 43 -12.14 -8.17 -0.98
N ALA A 44 -10.90 -7.71 -0.91
CA ALA A 44 -9.75 -8.43 -1.47
C ALA A 44 -8.62 -8.45 -0.44
N TRP A 45 -7.94 -9.59 -0.37
CA TRP A 45 -6.76 -9.77 0.47
C TRP A 45 -5.53 -9.93 -0.39
N LEU A 46 -4.48 -9.15 -0.08
CA LEU A 46 -3.22 -9.16 -0.80
C LEU A 46 -2.05 -9.30 0.20
N ILE A 47 -0.97 -9.91 -0.27
CA ILE A 47 0.23 -10.13 0.52
C ILE A 47 1.48 -9.97 -0.35
N THR A 48 2.59 -9.57 0.24
CA THR A 48 3.90 -9.60 -0.43
C THR A 48 4.66 -10.85 -0.05
N ALA A 49 5.53 -11.33 -0.94
CA ALA A 49 6.44 -12.43 -0.62
C ALA A 49 7.36 -12.03 0.54
N GLY A 50 7.60 -12.94 1.46
CA GLY A 50 8.47 -12.72 2.62
C GLY A 50 7.81 -11.95 3.77
N SER A 51 6.55 -11.58 3.65
CA SER A 51 5.80 -10.92 4.73
C SER A 51 4.56 -11.72 5.07
N LYS A 52 4.19 -11.71 6.36
CA LYS A 52 2.94 -12.29 6.84
C LYS A 52 1.84 -11.23 6.97
N GLN A 53 2.15 -9.97 6.66
CA GLN A 53 1.20 -8.87 6.77
C GLN A 53 0.23 -8.90 5.59
N VAL A 54 -1.06 -8.91 5.89
CA VAL A 54 -2.13 -8.89 4.90
C VAL A 54 -2.67 -7.48 4.77
N LEU A 55 -2.82 -7.02 3.55
CA LEU A 55 -3.57 -5.81 3.24
C LEU A 55 -4.96 -6.22 2.76
N GLU A 56 -5.99 -5.71 3.44
CA GLU A 56 -7.38 -5.91 3.01
C GLU A 56 -7.88 -4.65 2.31
N LEU A 57 -8.35 -4.80 1.08
CA LEU A 57 -9.01 -3.74 0.33
C LEU A 57 -10.51 -3.90 0.48
N ASN A 58 -11.21 -2.83 0.88
CA ASN A 58 -12.65 -2.84 1.15
C ASN A 58 -13.36 -1.84 0.25
N TRP A 59 -14.29 -2.33 -0.55
CA TRP A 59 -15.20 -1.49 -1.31
C TRP A 59 -16.63 -1.67 -0.79
N TYR A 60 -17.34 -0.56 -0.64
CA TYR A 60 -18.72 -0.58 -0.19
C TYR A 60 -19.63 0.21 -1.14
N PRO A 61 -20.92 -0.22 -1.32
CA PRO A 61 -21.92 0.61 -1.96
C PRO A 61 -22.03 1.94 -1.26
N LYS A 62 -22.46 2.97 -1.98
CA LYS A 62 -22.51 4.36 -1.51
C LYS A 62 -23.15 4.52 -0.11
N ARG A 63 -24.24 3.79 0.18
CA ARG A 63 -24.94 3.86 1.48
C ARG A 63 -24.12 3.39 2.68
N TYR A 64 -23.05 2.64 2.46
CA TYR A 64 -22.16 2.14 3.53
C TYR A 64 -20.76 2.77 3.50
N ARG A 65 -20.54 3.76 2.61
CA ARG A 65 -19.26 4.45 2.57
C ARG A 65 -19.15 5.38 3.76
N HIS A 66 -17.99 5.30 4.43
CA HIS A 66 -17.66 6.28 5.45
C HIS A 66 -17.37 7.61 4.77
N GLY A 67 -18.18 8.64 5.06
CA GLY A 67 -17.87 9.99 4.67
C GLY A 67 -16.71 10.51 5.50
N GLY A 68 -15.58 10.85 4.88
CA GLY A 68 -14.48 11.47 5.57
C GLY A 68 -13.17 10.70 5.45
N ARG A 69 -12.12 11.28 5.99
CA ARG A 69 -10.77 10.74 5.98
C ARG A 69 -10.69 9.48 6.84
N SER A 70 -10.08 8.41 6.29
CA SER A 70 -9.69 7.27 7.11
C SER A 70 -8.64 7.75 8.13
N GLY A 71 -8.61 7.14 9.32
CA GLY A 71 -7.57 7.42 10.31
C GLY A 71 -6.19 6.87 9.91
N LEU A 72 -6.06 6.25 8.74
CA LEU A 72 -4.81 5.70 8.26
C LEU A 72 -3.87 6.83 7.82
N ASP A 73 -2.65 6.85 8.37
CA ASP A 73 -1.64 7.81 7.95
C ASP A 73 -0.97 7.37 6.64
N HIS A 74 -0.38 6.20 6.66
CA HIS A 74 0.25 5.64 5.46
C HIS A 74 0.48 4.14 5.60
N LEU A 75 0.75 3.49 4.46
CA LEU A 75 1.26 2.13 4.38
C LEU A 75 2.73 2.20 4.02
N ALA A 76 3.55 1.32 4.59
CA ALA A 76 4.98 1.27 4.30
C ALA A 76 5.36 -0.05 3.63
N PHE A 77 6.16 0.05 2.57
CA PHE A 77 6.72 -1.09 1.86
C PHE A 77 8.24 -0.97 1.86
N GLU A 78 8.92 -2.02 2.29
CA GLU A 78 10.36 -2.13 2.09
C GLU A 78 10.61 -2.62 0.67
N VAL A 79 11.43 -1.87 -0.07
CA VAL A 79 11.81 -2.19 -1.44
C VAL A 79 13.33 -2.27 -1.54
N GLU A 80 13.82 -2.84 -2.61
CA GLU A 80 15.26 -3.02 -2.79
C GLU A 80 16.00 -1.69 -2.97
N ASP A 81 15.39 -0.75 -3.72
CA ASP A 81 15.94 0.58 -3.99
C ASP A 81 14.78 1.57 -4.10
N ALA A 82 14.60 2.40 -3.07
CA ALA A 82 13.48 3.33 -3.00
C ALA A 82 13.54 4.40 -4.10
N SER A 83 14.74 4.87 -4.45
CA SER A 83 14.91 5.86 -5.51
C SER A 83 14.53 5.30 -6.87
N ALA A 84 14.98 4.09 -7.19
CA ALA A 84 14.66 3.41 -8.43
C ALA A 84 13.16 3.08 -8.51
N ALA A 85 12.57 2.60 -7.41
CA ALA A 85 11.15 2.30 -7.34
C ALA A 85 10.31 3.57 -7.55
N TYR A 86 10.67 4.65 -6.89
CA TYR A 86 9.98 5.93 -7.05
C TYR A 86 10.05 6.42 -8.51
N ALA A 87 11.23 6.38 -9.13
CA ALA A 87 11.40 6.80 -10.52
C ALA A 87 10.51 5.97 -11.47
N ARG A 88 10.47 4.65 -11.27
CA ARG A 88 9.62 3.75 -12.07
C ARG A 88 8.14 4.04 -11.88
N LEU A 89 7.71 4.21 -10.64
CA LEU A 89 6.28 4.34 -10.29
C LEU A 89 5.72 5.73 -10.60
N THR A 90 6.58 6.74 -10.79
CA THR A 90 6.14 8.11 -11.08
C THR A 90 6.28 8.49 -12.55
N LYS A 91 6.60 7.56 -13.44
CA LYS A 91 6.65 7.83 -14.90
C LYS A 91 5.29 8.27 -15.46
N ARG A 92 4.20 7.68 -14.98
CA ARG A 92 2.83 7.95 -15.44
C ARG A 92 1.91 8.36 -14.29
N ARG A 93 2.48 8.67 -13.15
CA ARG A 93 1.74 8.97 -11.93
C ARG A 93 2.52 10.01 -11.14
N LYS A 94 1.82 11.01 -10.63
CA LYS A 94 2.44 12.03 -9.80
C LYS A 94 2.95 11.40 -8.49
N GLY A 95 4.20 11.68 -8.13
CA GLY A 95 4.75 11.32 -6.84
C GLY A 95 4.28 12.26 -5.74
N ALA A 96 4.36 11.83 -4.49
CA ALA A 96 4.01 12.64 -3.34
C ALA A 96 5.23 13.32 -2.72
N ILE A 97 6.28 12.55 -2.41
CA ILE A 97 7.56 13.09 -1.90
C ILE A 97 8.70 12.34 -2.57
N ALA A 98 9.59 13.10 -3.24
CA ALA A 98 10.77 12.54 -3.89
C ALA A 98 11.72 11.91 -2.86
N PRO A 99 12.58 10.96 -3.28
CA PRO A 99 13.47 10.27 -2.37
C PRO A 99 14.34 11.20 -1.55
N PHE A 100 14.46 10.90 -0.24
CA PHE A 100 15.31 11.62 0.69
C PHE A 100 15.91 10.65 1.69
N LYS A 101 17.03 11.03 2.28
CA LYS A 101 17.72 10.22 3.28
C LYS A 101 17.21 10.56 4.68
N GLU A 102 16.84 9.55 5.44
CA GLU A 102 16.52 9.69 6.86
C GLU A 102 17.25 8.61 7.64
N GLY A 103 18.29 9.01 8.38
CA GLY A 103 19.16 8.07 9.08
C GLY A 103 19.81 7.07 8.11
N LYS A 104 19.56 5.80 8.32
CA LYS A 104 20.08 4.69 7.48
C LYS A 104 19.15 4.32 6.33
N TRP A 105 18.06 5.07 6.16
CA TRP A 105 17.03 4.74 5.18
C TRP A 105 16.95 5.79 4.09
N ILE A 106 16.60 5.35 2.90
CA ILE A 106 16.10 6.21 1.82
C ILE A 106 14.58 6.01 1.80
N LEU A 107 13.84 7.10 1.91
CA LEU A 107 12.39 7.09 1.91
C LEU A 107 11.85 7.89 0.74
N ALA A 108 10.74 7.45 0.18
CA ALA A 108 9.99 8.18 -0.83
C ALA A 108 8.52 7.89 -0.62
N TYR A 109 7.64 8.75 -1.12
CA TYR A 109 6.21 8.57 -0.96
C TYR A 109 5.49 8.70 -2.29
N ILE A 110 4.57 7.77 -2.53
CA ILE A 110 3.61 7.81 -3.63
C ILE A 110 2.20 7.73 -3.04
N LYS A 111 1.20 7.85 -3.87
CA LYS A 111 -0.19 7.63 -3.46
C LYS A 111 -0.80 6.51 -4.30
N ASP A 112 -1.69 5.74 -3.69
CA ASP A 112 -2.51 4.78 -4.42
C ASP A 112 -3.62 5.51 -5.20
N PRO A 113 -4.44 4.81 -6.02
CA PRO A 113 -5.52 5.45 -6.79
C PRO A 113 -6.56 6.19 -5.94
N ASP A 114 -6.68 5.89 -4.65
CA ASP A 114 -7.62 6.53 -3.73
C ASP A 114 -6.97 7.62 -2.87
N GLY A 115 -5.70 7.93 -3.13
CA GLY A 115 -4.97 8.95 -2.40
C GLY A 115 -4.37 8.48 -1.07
N ASN A 116 -4.35 7.18 -0.80
CA ASN A 116 -3.67 6.65 0.37
C ASN A 116 -2.16 6.81 0.19
N TRP A 117 -1.50 7.33 1.22
CA TRP A 117 -0.06 7.53 1.20
C TRP A 117 0.67 6.21 1.35
N ILE A 118 1.69 5.99 0.52
CA ILE A 118 2.52 4.79 0.52
C ILE A 118 3.98 5.21 0.64
N GLU A 119 4.61 4.75 1.72
CA GLU A 119 6.05 4.93 1.93
C GLU A 119 6.81 3.81 1.24
N LEU A 120 7.82 4.18 0.47
CA LEU A 120 8.79 3.25 -0.10
C LEU A 120 10.10 3.44 0.66
N GLY A 121 10.59 2.40 1.29
CA GLY A 121 11.80 2.46 2.09
C GLY A 121 12.84 1.45 1.65
N SER A 122 14.10 1.86 1.59
CA SER A 122 15.23 0.98 1.38
C SER A 122 16.41 1.46 2.21
N ARG A 123 17.33 0.54 2.54
CA ARG A 123 18.53 0.95 3.25
C ARG A 123 19.44 1.76 2.34
N ALA A 124 19.99 2.86 2.88
CA ALA A 124 21.00 3.64 2.18
C ALA A 124 22.24 2.76 1.97
N LYS A 125 22.83 2.84 0.78
CA LYS A 125 24.06 2.11 0.48
C LYS A 125 25.18 2.59 1.40
N ARG A 126 25.93 1.63 2.00
CA ARG A 126 27.12 1.99 2.75
C ARG A 126 28.14 2.61 1.80
N ARG A 127 28.74 3.74 2.23
CA ARG A 127 29.94 4.22 1.56
C ARG A 127 31.03 3.15 1.66
N ARG A 128 31.60 2.76 0.51
CA ARG A 128 32.82 1.95 0.53
C ARG A 128 33.91 2.82 1.17
N THR A 129 34.34 2.43 2.36
CA THR A 129 35.58 2.95 2.93
C THR A 129 36.76 2.35 2.16
N ARG A 130 37.57 3.19 1.58
CA ARG A 130 38.86 2.75 1.05
C ARG A 130 39.80 2.39 2.18
#